data_0ffb0a5a6349e2aa033284a2cd8b98cc
#
_entry.id   0ffb0a5a6349e2aa033284a2cd8b98cc
#
_cell.length_a   1.000
_cell.length_b   1.000
_cell.length_c   1.000
_cell.angle_alpha   90.00
_cell.angle_beta   90.00
_cell.angle_gamma   90.00
#
_symmetry.space_group_name_H-M   'P 1'
#
loop_
_entity.id
_entity.type
_entity.pdbx_description
1 polymer ?
#
loop_
_entity_poly.entity_id
_entity_poly.type
_entity_poly.pdbx_seq_one_letter_code
_entity_poly.pdbx_strand_id
1 'polypeptide(L)'
;MSAPHPYRDRDVALATKHGKEQVLAAALAERPGLTVQVATGVDTDELGTFTGEIERPAPPRETALRKARLAMQALGLPRGLASEGAFGPHPNAGFIPAGLEILAFVDDDLGLELTVHHLDCDTNFDHTVVDHLDEQAAQFLRTAQFGSHAVIVRPNSAPRGDAPLYKGIRTNTELADARPHSAPAGGGGGGPHPNPHRAPPHPPPRGPPPL
;
A
#
# COMPACT_ATOMS: atom_id res chain seq x y z
N MET A 1 -32.80 26.34 15.11
CA MET A 1 -31.71 26.34 14.10
C MET A 1 -30.47 25.75 14.76
N SER A 2 -29.90 24.67 14.23
CA SER A 2 -28.64 24.12 14.76
C SER A 2 -27.49 25.09 14.44
N ALA A 3 -26.56 25.27 15.37
CA ALA A 3 -25.35 26.06 15.12
C ALA A 3 -24.59 25.48 13.91
N PRO A 4 -23.96 26.33 13.08
CA PRO A 4 -23.14 25.85 11.99
C PRO A 4 -22.00 25.00 12.51
N HIS A 5 -21.59 24.00 11.71
CA HIS A 5 -20.47 23.14 12.08
C HIS A 5 -19.19 23.97 12.24
N PRO A 6 -18.33 23.71 13.27
CA PRO A 6 -17.13 24.52 13.57
C PRO A 6 -16.11 24.55 12.42
N TYR A 7 -16.15 23.59 11.51
CA TYR A 7 -15.29 23.52 10.32
C TYR A 7 -15.90 24.14 9.07
N ARG A 8 -17.12 24.68 9.14
CA ARG A 8 -17.74 25.30 7.96
C ARG A 8 -16.88 26.47 7.46
N ASP A 9 -16.65 26.49 6.15
CA ASP A 9 -15.87 27.51 5.44
C ASP A 9 -14.41 27.62 5.94
N ARG A 10 -13.86 26.53 6.51
CA ARG A 10 -12.46 26.43 6.88
C ARG A 10 -11.67 25.66 5.83
N ASP A 11 -10.43 26.11 5.62
CA ASP A 11 -9.49 25.43 4.72
C ASP A 11 -8.82 24.23 5.39
N VAL A 12 -8.59 23.18 4.60
CA VAL A 12 -7.79 22.01 4.97
C VAL A 12 -6.82 21.67 3.85
N ALA A 13 -5.53 21.49 4.21
CA ALA A 13 -4.48 21.06 3.30
C ALA A 13 -4.59 19.57 3.00
N LEU A 14 -4.55 19.16 1.75
CA LEU A 14 -4.60 17.77 1.32
C LEU A 14 -3.31 17.36 0.62
N ALA A 15 -2.65 16.29 1.11
CA ALA A 15 -1.61 15.60 0.37
C ALA A 15 -2.21 14.38 -0.36
N THR A 16 -2.18 14.40 -1.68
CA THR A 16 -2.60 13.27 -2.52
C THR A 16 -1.82 13.26 -3.84
N LYS A 17 -1.57 12.05 -4.37
CA LYS A 17 -0.93 11.84 -5.69
C LYS A 17 -1.83 11.13 -6.70
N HIS A 18 -2.97 10.58 -6.28
CA HIS A 18 -3.72 9.61 -7.09
C HIS A 18 -5.17 10.02 -7.41
N GLY A 19 -5.42 11.31 -7.57
CA GLY A 19 -6.75 11.79 -8.02
C GLY A 19 -7.86 11.63 -6.99
N LYS A 20 -7.56 11.39 -5.71
CA LYS A 20 -8.55 11.28 -4.64
C LYS A 20 -9.10 12.62 -4.19
N GLU A 21 -8.49 13.73 -4.65
CA GLU A 21 -8.86 15.09 -4.27
C GLU A 21 -10.30 15.42 -4.60
N GLN A 22 -10.79 15.01 -5.77
CA GLN A 22 -12.16 15.32 -6.18
C GLN A 22 -13.21 14.68 -5.28
N VAL A 23 -13.00 13.39 -4.93
CA VAL A 23 -13.90 12.64 -4.06
C VAL A 23 -13.90 13.22 -2.65
N LEU A 24 -12.70 13.47 -2.10
CA LEU A 24 -12.55 14.02 -0.76
C LEU A 24 -13.07 15.45 -0.67
N ALA A 25 -12.79 16.30 -1.66
CA ALA A 25 -13.27 17.67 -1.68
C ALA A 25 -14.80 17.74 -1.72
N ALA A 26 -15.45 16.92 -2.55
CA ALA A 26 -16.90 16.89 -2.62
C ALA A 26 -17.54 16.45 -1.29
N ALA A 27 -17.04 15.36 -0.69
CA ALA A 27 -17.55 14.85 0.58
C ALA A 27 -17.36 15.83 1.74
N LEU A 28 -16.19 16.48 1.83
CA LEU A 28 -15.87 17.41 2.91
C LEU A 28 -16.55 18.77 2.75
N ALA A 29 -16.82 19.21 1.52
CA ALA A 29 -17.62 20.42 1.25
C ALA A 29 -19.07 20.22 1.66
N GLU A 30 -19.64 19.03 1.42
CA GLU A 30 -21.02 18.72 1.85
C GLU A 30 -21.10 18.66 3.39
N ARG A 31 -20.20 17.92 4.00
CA ARG A 31 -20.05 17.83 5.47
C ARG A 31 -18.59 17.53 5.85
N PRO A 32 -17.99 18.33 6.72
CA PRO A 32 -18.53 19.42 7.59
C PRO A 32 -18.53 20.82 6.96
N GLY A 33 -18.30 20.96 5.67
CA GLY A 33 -18.22 22.26 4.97
C GLY A 33 -16.78 22.79 4.89
N LEU A 34 -15.77 21.88 4.84
CA LEU A 34 -14.37 22.22 4.64
C LEU A 34 -14.09 22.52 3.15
N THR A 35 -13.18 23.47 2.93
CA THR A 35 -12.61 23.74 1.60
C THR A 35 -11.26 23.05 1.49
N VAL A 36 -11.12 22.10 0.56
CA VAL A 36 -9.88 21.36 0.36
C VAL A 36 -8.92 22.13 -0.53
N GLN A 37 -7.71 22.34 -0.01
CA GLN A 37 -6.58 22.95 -0.73
C GLN A 37 -5.55 21.85 -0.99
N VAL A 38 -5.27 21.53 -2.27
CA VAL A 38 -4.30 20.48 -2.62
C VAL A 38 -2.87 21.01 -2.54
N ALA A 39 -2.04 20.39 -1.72
CA ALA A 39 -0.62 20.71 -1.63
C ALA A 39 0.12 20.12 -2.84
N THR A 40 0.47 20.97 -3.81
CA THR A 40 1.27 20.59 -4.96
C THR A 40 2.76 20.61 -4.62
N GLY A 41 3.53 19.69 -5.21
CA GLY A 41 4.99 19.63 -5.00
C GLY A 41 5.45 18.92 -3.72
N VAL A 42 4.54 18.39 -2.93
CA VAL A 42 4.89 17.54 -1.78
C VAL A 42 5.19 16.13 -2.29
N ASP A 43 6.44 15.70 -2.14
CA ASP A 43 6.81 14.32 -2.45
C ASP A 43 6.43 13.39 -1.29
N THR A 44 5.23 12.81 -1.40
CA THR A 44 4.72 11.86 -0.40
C THR A 44 5.33 10.46 -0.55
N ASP A 45 6.08 10.18 -1.61
CA ASP A 45 6.70 8.86 -1.84
C ASP A 45 7.96 8.69 -0.98
N GLU A 46 8.60 9.78 -0.55
CA GLU A 46 9.70 9.71 0.44
C GLU A 46 9.26 9.05 1.76
N LEU A 47 7.96 9.04 2.07
CA LEU A 47 7.40 8.37 3.25
C LEU A 47 7.11 6.88 3.03
N GLY A 48 7.60 6.32 1.94
CA GLY A 48 7.42 4.93 1.54
C GLY A 48 6.36 4.74 0.46
N THR A 49 6.65 3.83 -0.45
CA THR A 49 5.76 3.50 -1.56
C THR A 49 4.95 2.25 -1.26
N PHE A 50 3.74 2.19 -1.80
CA PHE A 50 2.90 0.98 -1.76
C PHE A 50 3.64 -0.24 -2.33
N THR A 51 4.44 -0.05 -3.35
CA THR A 51 5.18 -1.10 -4.06
C THR A 51 6.43 -1.59 -3.31
N GLY A 52 6.82 -0.92 -2.20
CA GLY A 52 7.98 -1.29 -1.39
C GLY A 52 9.33 -0.93 -2.01
N GLU A 53 9.37 -0.01 -2.98
CA GLU A 53 10.63 0.58 -3.49
C GLU A 53 11.31 1.40 -2.41
N ILE A 54 10.52 2.18 -1.69
CA ILE A 54 10.95 2.85 -0.47
C ILE A 54 10.21 2.14 0.66
N GLU A 55 10.95 1.48 1.53
CA GLU A 55 10.39 0.82 2.70
C GLU A 55 9.61 1.85 3.52
N ARG A 56 8.40 1.50 3.95
CA ARG A 56 7.64 2.38 4.82
C ARG A 56 8.32 2.45 6.18
N PRO A 57 8.84 3.61 6.60
CA PRO A 57 9.53 3.74 7.88
C PRO A 57 8.58 3.64 9.07
N ALA A 58 7.26 3.67 8.81
CA ALA A 58 6.23 3.72 9.84
C ALA A 58 4.96 2.95 9.43
N PRO A 59 4.13 2.54 10.40
CA PRO A 59 2.81 1.98 10.13
C PRO A 59 1.95 2.90 9.26
N PRO A 60 0.98 2.36 8.50
CA PRO A 60 0.14 3.17 7.59
C PRO A 60 -0.56 4.36 8.25
N ARG A 61 -1.01 4.20 9.50
CA ARG A 61 -1.62 5.30 10.29
C ARG A 61 -0.65 6.46 10.50
N GLU A 62 0.56 6.16 10.91
CA GLU A 62 1.59 7.18 11.16
C GLU A 62 2.03 7.85 9.86
N THR A 63 2.14 7.08 8.78
CA THR A 63 2.42 7.60 7.44
C THR A 63 1.33 8.58 6.99
N ALA A 64 0.04 8.26 7.20
CA ALA A 64 -1.06 9.15 6.87
C ALA A 64 -1.01 10.46 7.67
N LEU A 65 -0.74 10.40 8.98
CA LEU A 65 -0.58 11.59 9.82
C LEU A 65 0.62 12.45 9.37
N ARG A 66 1.75 11.84 9.04
CA ARG A 66 2.92 12.57 8.52
C ARG A 66 2.61 13.27 7.18
N LYS A 67 1.90 12.60 6.27
CA LYS A 67 1.45 13.19 5.00
C LYS A 67 0.54 14.39 5.22
N ALA A 68 -0.41 14.30 6.15
CA ALA A 68 -1.28 15.42 6.49
C ALA A 68 -0.49 16.63 7.00
N ARG A 69 0.49 16.40 7.88
CA ARG A 69 1.36 17.48 8.40
C ARG A 69 2.26 18.10 7.33
N LEU A 70 2.77 17.31 6.38
CA LEU A 70 3.52 17.84 5.24
C LEU A 70 2.65 18.76 4.37
N ALA A 71 1.40 18.41 4.12
CA ALA A 71 0.47 19.28 3.41
C ALA A 71 0.21 20.59 4.17
N MET A 72 0.02 20.51 5.49
CA MET A 72 -0.14 21.69 6.36
C MET A 72 1.05 22.63 6.25
N GLN A 73 2.26 22.08 6.34
CA GLN A 73 3.50 22.86 6.22
C GLN A 73 3.64 23.52 4.84
N ALA A 74 3.35 22.78 3.77
CA ALA A 74 3.46 23.27 2.41
C ALA A 74 2.51 24.44 2.09
N LEU A 75 1.32 24.45 2.70
CA LEU A 75 0.32 25.48 2.47
C LEU A 75 0.20 26.50 3.63
N GLY A 76 0.92 26.31 4.73
CA GLY A 76 0.81 27.17 5.91
C GLY A 76 -0.58 27.13 6.57
N LEU A 77 -1.29 25.99 6.47
CA LEU A 77 -2.63 25.82 7.02
C LEU A 77 -2.56 25.05 8.35
N PRO A 78 -3.42 25.39 9.34
CA PRO A 78 -3.44 24.70 10.63
C PRO A 78 -4.17 23.35 10.58
N ARG A 79 -4.77 22.99 9.44
CA ARG A 79 -5.51 21.74 9.26
C ARG A 79 -5.00 20.97 8.08
N GLY A 80 -4.85 19.65 8.25
CA GLY A 80 -4.34 18.74 7.24
C GLY A 80 -5.16 17.47 7.10
N LEU A 81 -5.20 16.97 5.88
CA LEU A 81 -5.86 15.72 5.51
C LEU A 81 -4.91 14.90 4.65
N ALA A 82 -4.89 13.59 4.85
CA ALA A 82 -4.21 12.67 3.95
C ALA A 82 -4.86 11.31 3.98
N SER A 83 -4.76 10.57 2.89
CA SER A 83 -5.12 9.16 2.85
C SER A 83 -3.91 8.28 2.60
N GLU A 84 -3.96 7.06 3.15
CA GLU A 84 -2.96 6.02 2.97
C GLU A 84 -3.63 4.68 2.72
N GLY A 85 -3.27 4.05 1.59
CA GLY A 85 -3.73 2.70 1.25
C GLY A 85 -2.65 1.65 1.53
N ALA A 86 -3.07 0.49 1.98
CA ALA A 86 -2.21 -0.67 2.11
C ALA A 86 -2.97 -1.93 1.68
N PHE A 87 -2.29 -2.83 0.98
CA PHE A 87 -2.84 -4.14 0.66
C PHE A 87 -1.98 -5.22 1.33
N GLY A 88 -2.63 -6.28 1.76
CA GLY A 88 -1.96 -7.36 2.44
C GLY A 88 -2.96 -8.43 2.91
N PRO A 89 -2.47 -9.41 3.69
CA PRO A 89 -3.37 -10.36 4.33
C PRO A 89 -4.25 -9.67 5.37
N HIS A 90 -5.49 -10.13 5.49
CA HIS A 90 -6.42 -9.66 6.51
C HIS A 90 -5.84 -9.89 7.92
N PRO A 91 -5.88 -8.89 8.83
CA PRO A 91 -5.21 -8.97 10.14
C PRO A 91 -5.60 -10.18 11.00
N ASN A 92 -6.84 -10.62 10.91
CA ASN A 92 -7.37 -11.73 11.70
C ASN A 92 -7.55 -13.03 10.90
N ALA A 93 -7.31 -13.00 9.58
CA ALA A 93 -7.46 -14.15 8.69
C ALA A 93 -6.40 -14.05 7.58
N GLY A 94 -5.17 -14.40 7.94
CA GLY A 94 -3.98 -14.16 7.12
C GLY A 94 -3.95 -14.83 5.73
N PHE A 95 -4.93 -15.66 5.40
CA PHE A 95 -5.11 -16.26 4.08
C PHE A 95 -6.11 -15.49 3.18
N ILE A 96 -6.77 -14.45 3.71
CA ILE A 96 -7.71 -13.60 2.96
C ILE A 96 -6.95 -12.33 2.55
N PRO A 97 -6.89 -11.98 1.25
CA PRO A 97 -6.37 -10.69 0.82
C PRO A 97 -7.32 -9.58 1.29
N ALA A 98 -6.75 -8.45 1.68
CA ALA A 98 -7.51 -7.29 2.11
C ALA A 98 -6.85 -5.98 1.69
N GLY A 99 -7.65 -4.96 1.44
CA GLY A 99 -7.26 -3.58 1.25
C GLY A 99 -7.61 -2.77 2.50
N LEU A 100 -6.64 -2.06 3.03
CA LEU A 100 -6.81 -1.12 4.13
C LEU A 100 -6.67 0.31 3.59
N GLU A 101 -7.70 1.12 3.78
CA GLU A 101 -7.63 2.55 3.50
C GLU A 101 -7.73 3.33 4.82
N ILE A 102 -6.81 4.26 5.03
CA ILE A 102 -6.78 5.12 6.22
C ILE A 102 -6.92 6.56 5.76
N LEU A 103 -7.82 7.31 6.40
CA LEU A 103 -7.92 8.74 6.28
C LEU A 103 -7.49 9.36 7.60
N ALA A 104 -6.53 10.29 7.55
CA ALA A 104 -6.04 11.04 8.69
C ALA A 104 -6.41 12.51 8.57
N PHE A 105 -6.92 13.10 9.63
CA PHE A 105 -7.21 14.52 9.77
C PHE A 105 -6.45 15.07 10.98
N VAL A 106 -5.78 16.20 10.80
CA VAL A 106 -5.04 16.92 11.85
C VAL A 106 -5.56 18.34 11.93
N ASP A 107 -5.75 18.84 13.16
CA ASP A 107 -6.08 20.24 13.45
C ASP A 107 -5.19 20.71 14.60
N ASP A 108 -4.20 21.55 14.30
CA ASP A 108 -3.26 22.08 15.28
C ASP A 108 -3.88 23.18 16.17
N ASP A 109 -4.92 23.90 15.69
CA ASP A 109 -5.65 24.88 16.47
C ASP A 109 -6.38 24.22 17.67
N LEU A 110 -6.84 22.98 17.46
CA LEU A 110 -7.56 22.22 18.49
C LEU A 110 -6.70 21.13 19.14
N GLY A 111 -5.47 20.91 18.67
CA GLY A 111 -4.62 19.80 19.10
C GLY A 111 -5.24 18.44 18.79
N LEU A 112 -5.94 18.30 17.65
CA LEU A 112 -6.74 17.14 17.31
C LEU A 112 -6.06 16.30 16.23
N GLU A 113 -5.95 14.99 16.45
CA GLU A 113 -5.60 13.99 15.45
C GLU A 113 -6.71 12.94 15.37
N LEU A 114 -7.34 12.83 14.22
CA LEU A 114 -8.35 11.82 13.94
C LEU A 114 -7.85 10.88 12.84
N THR A 115 -8.10 9.59 13.01
CA THR A 115 -7.90 8.61 11.94
C THR A 115 -9.11 7.71 11.86
N VAL A 116 -9.59 7.51 10.64
CA VAL A 116 -10.60 6.49 10.32
C VAL A 116 -9.97 5.49 9.36
N HIS A 117 -10.42 4.28 9.42
CA HIS A 117 -9.95 3.23 8.51
C HIS A 117 -11.12 2.42 7.98
N HIS A 118 -10.95 1.95 6.75
CA HIS A 118 -11.83 1.03 6.09
C HIS A 118 -11.01 -0.19 5.67
N LEU A 119 -11.45 -1.37 6.07
CA LEU A 119 -10.86 -2.64 5.67
C LEU A 119 -11.84 -3.34 4.75
N ASP A 120 -11.40 -3.65 3.54
CA ASP A 120 -12.21 -4.29 2.52
C ASP A 120 -11.53 -5.60 2.06
N CYS A 121 -12.31 -6.67 1.99
CA CYS A 121 -11.87 -7.96 1.46
C CYS A 121 -12.31 -8.15 -0.01
N ASP A 122 -13.14 -7.27 -0.55
CA ASP A 122 -13.46 -7.22 -1.98
C ASP A 122 -12.35 -6.49 -2.74
N THR A 123 -11.23 -7.17 -2.89
CA THR A 123 -10.03 -6.65 -3.53
C THR A 123 -9.47 -7.67 -4.51
N ASN A 124 -8.96 -7.18 -5.63
CA ASN A 124 -8.19 -7.99 -6.59
C ASN A 124 -6.69 -8.08 -6.24
N PHE A 125 -6.31 -7.64 -5.03
CA PHE A 125 -4.95 -7.81 -4.55
C PHE A 125 -4.63 -9.28 -4.38
N ASP A 126 -3.64 -9.73 -5.12
CA ASP A 126 -3.12 -11.09 -5.05
C ASP A 126 -1.66 -11.10 -5.50
N HIS A 127 -0.95 -12.19 -5.27
CA HIS A 127 0.40 -12.38 -5.77
C HIS A 127 0.62 -13.85 -6.14
N THR A 128 1.42 -14.07 -7.15
CA THR A 128 1.87 -15.39 -7.54
C THR A 128 3.35 -15.38 -7.87
N VAL A 129 3.99 -16.53 -7.72
CA VAL A 129 5.37 -16.75 -8.14
C VAL A 129 5.35 -17.74 -9.27
N VAL A 130 5.89 -17.33 -10.41
CA VAL A 130 5.94 -18.16 -11.62
C VAL A 130 7.33 -18.11 -12.24
N ASP A 131 7.78 -19.21 -12.76
CA ASP A 131 9.04 -19.30 -13.52
C ASP A 131 8.83 -18.96 -15.00
N HIS A 132 7.62 -19.22 -15.50
CA HIS A 132 7.21 -19.00 -16.88
C HIS A 132 5.81 -18.41 -16.96
N LEU A 133 5.46 -17.83 -18.13
CA LEU A 133 4.09 -17.41 -18.43
C LEU A 133 3.28 -18.63 -18.89
N ASP A 134 2.97 -19.51 -17.96
CA ASP A 134 2.18 -20.72 -18.13
C ASP A 134 0.68 -20.50 -17.79
N GLU A 135 -0.07 -21.59 -17.66
CA GLU A 135 -1.51 -21.51 -17.34
C GLU A 135 -1.74 -20.93 -15.93
N GLN A 136 -0.84 -21.15 -14.97
CA GLN A 136 -0.93 -20.54 -13.64
C GLN A 136 -0.79 -19.02 -13.74
N ALA A 137 0.20 -18.53 -14.48
CA ALA A 137 0.36 -17.11 -14.76
C ALA A 137 -0.86 -16.54 -15.49
N ALA A 138 -1.38 -17.24 -16.50
CA ALA A 138 -2.56 -16.81 -17.24
C ALA A 138 -3.81 -16.73 -16.34
N GLN A 139 -3.99 -17.69 -15.45
CA GLN A 139 -5.10 -17.67 -14.49
C GLN A 139 -4.98 -16.48 -13.53
N PHE A 140 -3.79 -16.23 -12.98
CA PHE A 140 -3.53 -15.06 -12.12
C PHE A 140 -3.87 -13.75 -12.85
N LEU A 141 -3.41 -13.58 -14.10
CA LEU A 141 -3.67 -12.39 -14.90
C LEU A 141 -5.16 -12.18 -15.17
N ARG A 142 -5.93 -13.26 -15.42
CA ARG A 142 -7.40 -13.17 -15.54
C ARG A 142 -8.05 -12.70 -14.25
N THR A 143 -7.68 -13.30 -13.10
CA THR A 143 -8.22 -12.93 -11.79
C THR A 143 -7.87 -11.49 -11.42
N ALA A 144 -6.65 -11.05 -11.71
CA ALA A 144 -6.20 -9.67 -11.51
C ALA A 144 -6.84 -8.67 -12.49
N GLN A 145 -7.67 -9.12 -13.44
CA GLN A 145 -8.28 -8.28 -14.48
C GLN A 145 -7.21 -7.52 -15.29
N PHE A 146 -6.14 -8.22 -15.67
CA PHE A 146 -5.02 -7.65 -16.42
C PHE A 146 -5.49 -6.91 -17.66
N GLY A 147 -4.91 -5.73 -17.91
CA GLY A 147 -5.33 -4.80 -18.97
C GLY A 147 -6.17 -3.66 -18.41
N SER A 148 -7.24 -3.93 -17.67
CA SER A 148 -7.98 -2.91 -16.91
C SER A 148 -7.22 -2.54 -15.63
N HIS A 149 -6.63 -3.52 -14.97
CA HIS A 149 -5.73 -3.33 -13.84
C HIS A 149 -4.28 -3.62 -14.25
N ALA A 150 -3.35 -2.89 -13.64
CA ALA A 150 -1.94 -3.08 -13.85
C ALA A 150 -1.38 -4.12 -12.88
N VAL A 151 -0.38 -4.86 -13.33
CA VAL A 151 0.40 -5.73 -12.45
C VAL A 151 1.80 -5.16 -12.19
N ILE A 152 2.42 -5.66 -11.13
CA ILE A 152 3.79 -5.36 -10.74
C ILE A 152 4.59 -6.65 -10.88
N VAL A 153 5.73 -6.58 -11.55
CA VAL A 153 6.64 -7.71 -11.73
C VAL A 153 7.96 -7.40 -11.05
N ARG A 154 8.50 -8.38 -10.36
CA ARG A 154 9.84 -8.33 -9.77
C ARG A 154 10.47 -9.73 -9.76
N PRO A 155 11.82 -9.84 -9.81
CA PRO A 155 12.49 -11.10 -9.59
C PRO A 155 12.23 -11.65 -8.18
N ASN A 156 11.97 -12.96 -8.08
CA ASN A 156 11.74 -13.61 -6.79
C ASN A 156 13.03 -13.86 -6.01
N SER A 157 14.17 -13.89 -6.70
CA SER A 157 15.49 -14.26 -6.14
C SER A 157 16.24 -13.13 -5.46
N ALA A 158 15.78 -11.87 -5.59
CA ALA A 158 16.48 -10.73 -5.03
C ALA A 158 15.82 -10.23 -3.74
N PRO A 159 16.62 -9.75 -2.75
CA PRO A 159 16.10 -9.08 -1.56
C PRO A 159 15.16 -7.93 -1.92
N ARG A 160 14.21 -7.62 -1.02
CA ARG A 160 13.35 -6.42 -1.19
C ARG A 160 14.26 -5.19 -1.15
N GLY A 161 14.12 -4.32 -2.14
CA GLY A 161 14.90 -3.09 -2.27
C GLY A 161 15.99 -3.13 -3.34
N ASP A 162 16.60 -4.29 -3.61
CA ASP A 162 17.71 -4.41 -4.56
C ASP A 162 17.29 -4.93 -5.95
N ALA A 163 16.06 -5.43 -6.07
CA ALA A 163 15.57 -6.00 -7.31
C ALA A 163 14.92 -4.93 -8.20
N PRO A 164 15.09 -5.02 -9.53
CA PRO A 164 14.30 -4.20 -10.44
C PRO A 164 12.81 -4.46 -10.23
N LEU A 165 12.03 -3.38 -10.14
CA LEU A 165 10.60 -3.41 -9.94
C LEU A 165 9.92 -2.76 -11.15
N TYR A 166 9.18 -3.56 -11.91
CA TYR A 166 8.44 -3.12 -13.07
C TYR A 166 6.98 -2.89 -12.69
N LYS A 167 6.52 -1.64 -12.78
CA LYS A 167 5.18 -1.22 -12.36
C LYS A 167 4.31 -0.81 -13.53
N GLY A 168 3.00 -0.85 -13.29
CA GLY A 168 2.04 -0.30 -14.23
C GLY A 168 1.89 -1.13 -15.51
N ILE A 169 2.31 -2.40 -15.47
CA ILE A 169 2.25 -3.31 -16.62
C ILE A 169 0.80 -3.65 -16.92
N ARG A 170 0.36 -3.34 -18.13
CA ARG A 170 -1.02 -3.56 -18.59
C ARG A 170 -1.13 -4.34 -19.90
N THR A 171 -0.02 -4.55 -20.58
CA THR A 171 0.02 -5.23 -21.89
C THR A 171 0.94 -6.45 -21.86
N ASN A 172 0.67 -7.41 -22.72
CA ASN A 172 1.52 -8.61 -22.85
C ASN A 172 2.95 -8.26 -23.31
N THR A 173 3.11 -7.20 -24.10
CA THR A 173 4.44 -6.73 -24.53
C THR A 173 5.22 -6.22 -23.32
N GLU A 174 4.66 -5.32 -22.53
CA GLU A 174 5.28 -4.81 -21.29
C GLU A 174 5.59 -5.95 -20.31
N LEU A 175 4.69 -6.94 -20.21
CA LEU A 175 4.89 -8.10 -19.34
C LEU A 175 6.06 -8.97 -19.83
N ALA A 176 6.21 -9.13 -21.12
CA ALA A 176 7.34 -9.86 -21.72
C ALA A 176 8.67 -9.13 -21.48
N ASP A 177 8.67 -7.79 -21.62
CA ASP A 177 9.85 -6.95 -21.42
C ASP A 177 10.27 -6.88 -19.95
N ALA A 178 9.30 -6.96 -19.01
CA ALA A 178 9.54 -6.96 -17.58
C ALA A 178 10.10 -8.28 -17.03
N ARG A 179 10.20 -9.32 -17.86
CA ARG A 179 10.79 -10.58 -17.43
C ARG A 179 12.30 -10.37 -17.21
N PRO A 180 12.84 -10.73 -16.04
CA PRO A 180 14.29 -10.82 -15.89
C PRO A 180 14.78 -11.78 -16.98
N HIS A 181 15.73 -11.35 -17.78
CA HIS A 181 16.39 -12.20 -18.75
C HIS A 181 17.04 -13.33 -17.96
N SER A 182 16.45 -14.50 -17.98
CA SER A 182 17.07 -15.70 -17.45
C SER A 182 18.34 -15.89 -18.27
N ALA A 183 19.50 -15.77 -17.63
CA ALA A 183 20.75 -16.21 -18.24
C ALA A 183 20.52 -17.64 -18.75
N PRO A 184 21.05 -18.02 -19.92
CA PRO A 184 20.85 -19.35 -20.44
C PRO A 184 21.28 -20.37 -19.39
N ALA A 185 20.41 -21.30 -19.07
CA ALA A 185 20.64 -22.36 -18.09
C ALA A 185 21.89 -23.15 -18.46
N GLY A 186 23.00 -22.82 -17.79
CA GLY A 186 24.11 -23.74 -17.65
C GLY A 186 23.63 -24.86 -16.76
N GLY A 187 23.60 -26.11 -17.28
CA GLY A 187 23.05 -27.27 -16.60
C GLY A 187 23.73 -27.53 -15.24
N GLY A 188 22.91 -27.80 -14.23
CA GLY A 188 23.39 -28.23 -12.91
C GLY A 188 22.19 -28.48 -12.00
N GLY A 189 22.03 -29.74 -11.58
CA GLY A 189 20.92 -30.36 -10.88
C GLY A 189 20.32 -29.57 -9.73
N GLY A 190 19.03 -29.36 -9.76
CA GLY A 190 18.24 -28.72 -8.73
C GLY A 190 17.70 -29.73 -7.72
N GLY A 191 18.13 -29.62 -6.49
CA GLY A 191 17.40 -30.15 -5.34
C GLY A 191 16.25 -29.20 -4.95
N PRO A 192 15.23 -29.67 -4.25
CA PRO A 192 14.09 -28.83 -3.88
C PRO A 192 14.52 -27.73 -2.92
N HIS A 193 14.24 -26.47 -3.31
CA HIS A 193 14.48 -25.32 -2.45
C HIS A 193 13.53 -25.31 -1.26
N PRO A 194 14.04 -25.07 -0.02
CA PRO A 194 13.19 -24.95 1.16
C PRO A 194 12.31 -23.69 1.06
N ASN A 195 11.03 -23.87 1.30
CA ASN A 195 10.04 -22.82 1.39
C ASN A 195 10.40 -21.83 2.52
N PRO A 196 10.66 -20.53 2.25
CA PRO A 196 11.08 -19.57 3.26
C PRO A 196 10.01 -19.23 4.31
N HIS A 197 8.79 -19.71 4.16
CA HIS A 197 7.69 -19.50 5.11
C HIS A 197 7.38 -20.71 6.01
N ARG A 198 8.18 -21.75 5.94
CA ARG A 198 8.05 -22.86 6.90
C ARG A 198 8.78 -22.49 8.19
N ALA A 199 8.01 -22.18 9.24
CA ALA A 199 8.57 -22.05 10.58
C ALA A 199 9.39 -23.29 10.93
N PRO A 200 10.55 -23.14 11.59
CA PRO A 200 11.34 -24.29 12.02
C PRO A 200 10.49 -25.13 12.98
N PRO A 201 10.65 -26.46 12.96
CA PRO A 201 9.96 -27.34 13.90
C PRO A 201 10.37 -26.96 15.32
N HIS A 202 9.38 -26.85 16.22
CA HIS A 202 9.61 -26.60 17.63
C HIS A 202 10.55 -27.69 18.20
N PRO A 203 11.53 -27.31 19.02
CA PRO A 203 12.35 -28.30 19.74
C PRO A 203 11.43 -29.12 20.68
N PRO A 204 11.72 -30.41 20.89
CA PRO A 204 10.94 -31.25 21.79
C PRO A 204 10.96 -30.67 23.22
N PRO A 205 9.89 -30.86 24.01
CA PRO A 205 9.84 -30.40 25.39
C PRO A 205 10.98 -31.04 26.21
N ARG A 206 11.67 -30.19 26.98
CA ARG A 206 12.68 -30.66 27.91
C ARG A 206 12.02 -31.51 28.98
N GLY A 207 12.53 -32.72 29.17
CA GLY A 207 12.09 -33.60 30.26
C GLY A 207 12.32 -32.95 31.64
N PRO A 208 11.61 -33.42 32.68
CA PRO A 208 11.75 -32.90 34.03
C PRO A 208 13.20 -33.11 34.55
N PRO A 209 13.70 -32.25 35.45
CA PRO A 209 15.03 -32.40 36.04
C PRO A 209 15.09 -33.68 36.89
N PRO A 210 16.27 -34.31 36.98
CA PRO A 210 16.45 -35.47 37.86
C PRO A 210 16.28 -35.08 39.34
N LEU A 211 15.71 -36.01 40.13
CA LEU A 211 15.51 -35.92 41.58
C LEU A 211 16.82 -35.85 42.32
#